data_548b413fe12242cf5df79f0f89f126a4
#
_entry.id   548b413fe12242cf5df79f0f89f126a4
#
_cell.length_a   1.000
_cell.length_b   1.000
_cell.length_c   1.000
_cell.angle_alpha   90.00
_cell.angle_beta   90.00
_cell.angle_gamma   90.00
#
_symmetry.space_group_name_H-M   'P 1'
#
loop_
_entity.id
_entity.type
_entity.pdbx_description
1 polymer ?
#
loop_
_entity_poly.entity_id
_entity_poly.type
_entity_poly.pdbx_seq_one_letter_code
_entity_poly.pdbx_strand_id
1 'polypeptide(L)'
;RLGVWGTLTNEGGAMQVTLRLGLTIVVMIISFSINSSLLKGQIVNPTPDWSYYGGDLFFNRYAPLDQIDTDNVSDLEILWRRPGLDPSYMVGHPSLNPSSYLRSTPILVDGVLFSPNAVGFVEAFDPASGKTLWVQQPFENSLDEVRGRSNRGVQIWGNGSDKRLILAREPYLYSLNPESGAPISSFGDSGRVLLSPEESERFRWSFSPIVVGDVIVVAGIIGSAGDSGDIKEALPENVRGYDVRTGQHLWTFQVVPRPGEFGNDTWKDESWKWAGDLGYWCCMSADEGTGIVYIPL
;
A
#
# COMPACT_ATOMS: atom_id res chain seq x y z
N ARG A 1 -45.43 8.88 1.57
CA ARG A 1 -46.91 8.62 1.53
C ARG A 1 -47.26 7.81 2.76
N LEU A 2 -47.88 8.46 3.75
CA LEU A 2 -48.48 7.82 4.92
C LEU A 2 -49.82 7.20 4.50
N GLY A 3 -49.88 5.88 4.47
CA GLY A 3 -51.12 5.14 4.27
C GLY A 3 -51.74 4.87 5.65
N VAL A 4 -52.85 5.55 5.94
CA VAL A 4 -53.69 5.25 7.09
C VAL A 4 -54.77 4.26 6.65
N TRP A 5 -54.71 3.04 7.14
CA TRP A 5 -55.83 2.09 7.01
C TRP A 5 -56.55 2.01 8.37
N GLY A 6 -57.69 2.63 8.43
CA GLY A 6 -58.61 2.50 9.55
C GLY A 6 -59.88 1.81 9.11
N THR A 7 -60.16 0.63 9.65
CA THR A 7 -61.49 0.04 9.66
C THR A 7 -62.19 0.43 10.94
N LEU A 8 -63.28 1.14 10.83
CA LEU A 8 -64.19 1.48 11.93
C LEU A 8 -64.99 0.24 12.34
N THR A 9 -64.70 -0.30 13.48
CA THR A 9 -65.68 -1.09 14.24
C THR A 9 -65.83 -0.45 15.61
N ASN A 10 -67.10 -0.16 15.93
CA ASN A 10 -67.51 0.54 17.08
C ASN A 10 -67.34 -0.35 18.32
N GLU A 11 -66.46 0.05 19.21
CA GLU A 11 -66.32 -0.17 20.65
C GLU A 11 -64.85 -0.31 21.04
N GLY A 12 -64.31 0.68 21.73
CA GLY A 12 -62.99 0.62 22.37
C GLY A 12 -61.84 1.46 21.74
N GLY A 13 -62.18 2.47 20.96
CA GLY A 13 -61.21 3.13 20.05
C GLY A 13 -60.11 4.00 20.69
N ALA A 14 -60.17 4.40 21.95
CA ALA A 14 -59.19 5.31 22.53
C ALA A 14 -57.92 4.60 23.06
N MET A 15 -58.03 3.37 23.55
CA MET A 15 -56.90 2.64 24.14
C MET A 15 -56.01 1.94 23.11
N GLN A 16 -56.64 1.51 21.99
CA GLN A 16 -55.86 0.86 20.90
C GLN A 16 -55.04 1.85 20.06
N VAL A 17 -55.51 3.09 19.90
CA VAL A 17 -54.77 4.11 19.16
C VAL A 17 -53.50 4.53 19.91
N THR A 18 -53.60 4.65 21.26
CA THR A 18 -52.46 5.03 22.10
C THR A 18 -51.38 3.93 22.14
N LEU A 19 -51.80 2.66 22.15
CA LEU A 19 -50.86 1.53 22.17
C LEU A 19 -50.14 1.37 20.80
N ARG A 20 -50.82 1.60 19.66
CA ARG A 20 -50.23 1.55 18.35
C ARG A 20 -49.29 2.73 18.07
N LEU A 21 -49.63 3.92 18.56
CA LEU A 21 -48.73 5.07 18.45
C LEU A 21 -47.48 4.88 19.33
N GLY A 22 -47.63 4.34 20.52
CA GLY A 22 -46.51 4.03 21.41
C GLY A 22 -45.57 2.98 20.83
N LEU A 23 -46.10 1.93 20.21
CA LEU A 23 -45.29 0.88 19.59
C LEU A 23 -44.51 1.39 18.35
N THR A 24 -45.12 2.24 17.53
CA THR A 24 -44.49 2.84 16.36
C THR A 24 -43.39 3.82 16.76
N ILE A 25 -43.58 4.59 17.81
CA ILE A 25 -42.55 5.51 18.34
C ILE A 25 -41.39 4.73 18.97
N VAL A 26 -41.69 3.65 19.72
CA VAL A 26 -40.64 2.80 20.31
C VAL A 26 -39.85 2.08 19.24
N VAL A 27 -40.47 1.57 18.17
CA VAL A 27 -39.75 0.95 17.04
C VAL A 27 -38.96 1.98 16.27
N MET A 28 -39.44 3.21 16.05
CA MET A 28 -38.65 4.28 15.44
C MET A 28 -37.45 4.71 16.30
N ILE A 29 -37.62 4.81 17.62
CA ILE A 29 -36.51 5.16 18.52
C ILE A 29 -35.47 4.04 18.57
N ILE A 30 -35.88 2.78 18.58
CA ILE A 30 -34.98 1.63 18.55
C ILE A 30 -34.25 1.55 17.19
N SER A 31 -34.94 1.79 16.09
CA SER A 31 -34.33 1.83 14.76
C SER A 31 -33.34 3.01 14.61
N PHE A 32 -33.62 4.16 15.21
CA PHE A 32 -32.71 5.30 15.20
C PHE A 32 -31.52 5.08 16.14
N SER A 33 -31.69 4.38 17.25
CA SER A 33 -30.59 4.04 18.16
C SER A 33 -29.65 2.97 17.57
N ILE A 34 -30.16 2.07 16.73
CA ILE A 34 -29.35 1.05 16.05
C ILE A 34 -28.55 1.68 14.91
N ASN A 35 -29.15 2.66 14.20
CA ASN A 35 -28.41 3.35 13.13
C ASN A 35 -27.36 4.34 13.63
N SER A 36 -27.52 4.90 14.84
CA SER A 36 -26.50 5.78 15.43
C SER A 36 -25.28 5.00 15.98
N SER A 37 -25.40 3.70 16.19
CA SER A 37 -24.26 2.85 16.55
C SER A 37 -23.44 2.38 15.35
N LEU A 38 -23.99 2.48 14.13
CA LEU A 38 -23.28 2.17 12.88
C LEU A 38 -22.48 3.37 12.33
N LEU A 39 -22.68 4.57 12.92
CA LEU A 39 -21.90 5.78 12.61
C LEU A 39 -20.80 6.07 13.65
N LYS A 40 -20.53 5.17 14.57
CA LYS A 40 -19.22 5.16 15.22
C LYS A 40 -18.24 4.73 14.14
N GLY A 41 -17.54 5.72 13.59
CA GLY A 41 -16.38 5.45 12.76
C GLY A 41 -15.60 4.30 13.39
N GLN A 42 -15.17 3.36 12.60
CA GLN A 42 -14.35 2.27 13.09
C GLN A 42 -13.26 2.89 13.96
N ILE A 43 -13.40 2.75 15.28
CA ILE A 43 -12.24 2.90 16.15
C ILE A 43 -11.44 1.67 15.76
N VAL A 44 -10.58 1.84 14.78
CA VAL A 44 -9.50 0.91 14.50
C VAL A 44 -8.80 0.81 15.84
N ASN A 45 -8.93 -0.35 16.51
CA ASN A 45 -8.15 -0.61 17.70
C ASN A 45 -6.72 -0.32 17.30
N PRO A 46 -6.06 0.67 17.91
CA PRO A 46 -4.72 1.03 17.50
C PRO A 46 -3.84 -0.19 17.73
N THR A 47 -3.49 -0.88 16.67
CA THR A 47 -2.47 -1.89 16.74
C THR A 47 -1.15 -1.16 16.96
N PRO A 48 -0.28 -1.61 17.85
CA PRO A 48 1.03 -0.99 18.04
C PRO A 48 1.92 -1.11 16.81
N ASP A 49 1.48 -1.87 15.80
CA ASP A 49 2.17 -2.11 14.56
C ASP A 49 2.04 -0.93 13.59
N TRP A 50 3.12 -0.66 12.87
CA TRP A 50 3.17 0.26 11.75
C TRP A 50 3.27 -0.54 10.47
N SER A 51 2.14 -1.09 9.98
CA SER A 51 2.10 -2.17 8.99
C SER A 51 2.22 -1.71 7.53
N TYR A 52 2.16 -0.41 7.28
CA TYR A 52 2.24 0.20 5.96
C TYR A 52 3.08 1.49 6.01
N TYR A 53 3.54 1.96 4.87
CA TYR A 53 4.34 3.17 4.71
C TYR A 53 3.77 4.39 5.46
N GLY A 54 2.46 4.55 5.45
CA GLY A 54 1.74 5.64 6.13
C GLY A 54 1.19 5.29 7.51
N GLY A 55 1.61 4.18 8.09
CA GLY A 55 1.08 3.64 9.35
C GLY A 55 -0.02 2.65 9.12
N ASP A 56 -1.07 3.07 8.45
CA ASP A 56 -2.22 2.27 8.04
C ASP A 56 -2.60 2.56 6.57
N LEU A 57 -3.62 1.86 6.06
CA LEU A 57 -4.09 2.03 4.68
C LEU A 57 -4.73 3.40 4.43
N PHE A 58 -5.22 4.10 5.46
CA PHE A 58 -5.74 5.47 5.33
C PHE A 58 -4.63 6.52 5.27
N PHE A 59 -3.40 6.11 5.49
CA PHE A 59 -2.24 7.01 5.51
C PHE A 59 -2.28 8.05 6.64
N ASN A 60 -2.76 7.65 7.80
CA ASN A 60 -2.96 8.55 8.96
C ASN A 60 -1.65 9.06 9.55
N ARG A 61 -0.54 8.33 9.41
CA ARG A 61 0.76 8.63 10.04
C ARG A 61 0.65 8.88 11.54
N TYR A 62 -0.23 8.16 12.18
CA TYR A 62 -0.51 8.29 13.60
C TYR A 62 -0.33 6.95 14.30
N ALA A 63 0.39 6.94 15.38
CA ALA A 63 0.44 5.84 16.33
C ALA A 63 -0.08 6.34 17.68
N PRO A 64 -0.99 5.63 18.33
CA PRO A 64 -1.56 6.04 19.64
C PRO A 64 -0.60 5.71 20.79
N LEU A 65 0.61 6.25 20.70
CA LEU A 65 1.66 6.08 21.68
C LEU A 65 1.75 7.35 22.52
N ASP A 66 1.84 7.21 23.82
CA ASP A 66 1.85 8.29 24.81
C ASP A 66 3.10 8.27 25.71
N GLN A 67 4.08 7.39 25.39
CA GLN A 67 5.30 7.28 26.19
C GLN A 67 6.24 8.48 26.03
N ILE A 68 6.10 9.25 24.95
CA ILE A 68 6.89 10.45 24.69
C ILE A 68 5.96 11.65 24.74
N ASP A 69 6.25 12.59 25.65
CA ASP A 69 5.49 13.80 25.86
C ASP A 69 6.41 15.02 26.05
N THR A 70 5.83 16.16 26.39
CA THR A 70 6.57 17.42 26.60
C THR A 70 7.55 17.36 27.77
N ASP A 71 7.35 16.47 28.73
CA ASP A 71 8.14 16.38 29.93
C ASP A 71 9.39 15.52 29.73
N ASN A 72 9.38 14.59 28.79
CA ASN A 72 10.46 13.62 28.56
C ASN A 72 11.08 13.65 27.14
N VAL A 73 10.54 14.42 26.21
CA VAL A 73 11.08 14.48 24.84
C VAL A 73 12.53 14.97 24.78
N SER A 74 12.97 15.77 25.77
CA SER A 74 14.35 16.23 25.87
C SER A 74 15.34 15.13 26.30
N ASP A 75 14.84 14.05 26.86
CA ASP A 75 15.64 12.94 27.41
C ASP A 75 15.84 11.81 26.37
N LEU A 76 15.35 12.01 25.13
CA LEU A 76 15.52 11.05 24.06
C LEU A 76 16.98 10.86 23.70
N GLU A 77 17.41 9.61 23.65
CA GLU A 77 18.76 9.20 23.27
C GLU A 77 18.74 8.33 22.02
N ILE A 78 19.83 8.39 21.25
CA ILE A 78 20.00 7.51 20.08
C ILE A 78 20.49 6.16 20.59
N LEU A 79 19.61 5.15 20.56
CA LEU A 79 19.95 3.81 21.00
C LEU A 79 20.94 3.11 20.06
N TRP A 80 20.77 3.27 18.75
CA TRP A 80 21.66 2.65 17.77
C TRP A 80 21.69 3.44 16.45
N ARG A 81 22.71 3.17 15.67
CA ARG A 81 22.86 3.64 14.28
C ARG A 81 23.29 2.47 13.42
N ARG A 82 22.81 2.41 12.20
CA ARG A 82 23.23 1.41 11.22
C ARG A 82 23.44 2.04 9.84
N PRO A 83 24.34 1.49 9.01
CA PRO A 83 24.50 1.95 7.63
C PRO A 83 23.26 1.57 6.81
N GLY A 84 23.01 2.31 5.72
CA GLY A 84 21.93 2.01 4.78
C GLY A 84 22.17 0.74 3.95
N LEU A 85 23.39 0.25 3.91
CA LEU A 85 23.82 -1.06 3.41
C LEU A 85 24.99 -1.52 4.26
N ASP A 86 25.03 -2.80 4.66
CA ASP A 86 26.18 -3.35 5.35
C ASP A 86 27.42 -3.27 4.44
N PRO A 87 28.54 -2.69 4.92
CA PRO A 87 29.76 -2.53 4.11
C PRO A 87 30.33 -3.84 3.55
N SER A 88 30.02 -4.98 4.17
CA SER A 88 30.46 -6.30 3.71
C SER A 88 29.93 -6.65 2.30
N TYR A 89 28.78 -6.09 1.92
CA TYR A 89 28.25 -6.26 0.56
C TYR A 89 29.12 -5.61 -0.53
N MET A 90 29.93 -4.61 -0.18
CA MET A 90 30.82 -3.95 -1.12
C MET A 90 32.13 -4.75 -1.34
N VAL A 91 32.44 -5.69 -0.45
CA VAL A 91 33.68 -6.46 -0.53
C VAL A 91 33.60 -7.45 -1.70
N GLY A 92 34.47 -7.28 -2.69
CA GLY A 92 34.49 -8.12 -3.89
C GLY A 92 33.45 -7.76 -4.96
N HIS A 93 32.65 -6.69 -4.74
CA HIS A 93 31.59 -6.24 -5.65
C HIS A 93 31.75 -4.76 -6.02
N PRO A 94 32.78 -4.38 -6.80
CA PRO A 94 33.08 -2.96 -7.08
C PRO A 94 32.04 -2.28 -7.95
N SER A 95 31.22 -3.04 -8.68
CA SER A 95 30.13 -2.51 -9.52
C SER A 95 28.82 -2.28 -8.74
N LEU A 96 28.73 -2.79 -7.52
CA LEU A 96 27.56 -2.55 -6.65
C LEU A 96 27.53 -1.06 -6.27
N ASN A 97 26.45 -0.39 -6.66
CA ASN A 97 26.31 1.05 -6.47
C ASN A 97 25.13 1.38 -5.56
N PRO A 98 25.33 1.42 -4.24
CA PRO A 98 24.27 1.78 -3.31
C PRO A 98 23.79 3.21 -3.54
N SER A 99 22.49 3.43 -3.37
CA SER A 99 21.94 4.77 -3.42
C SER A 99 22.52 5.64 -2.30
N SER A 100 23.05 6.80 -2.66
CA SER A 100 23.46 7.82 -1.68
C SER A 100 22.28 8.51 -1.01
N TYR A 101 21.06 8.29 -1.51
CA TYR A 101 19.83 8.87 -1.01
C TYR A 101 18.87 7.77 -0.54
N LEU A 102 18.89 7.49 0.76
CA LEU A 102 18.01 6.49 1.38
C LEU A 102 16.61 7.09 1.57
N ARG A 103 15.60 6.51 0.90
CA ARG A 103 14.20 6.96 0.94
C ARG A 103 13.29 6.06 1.76
N SER A 104 13.84 4.96 2.25
CA SER A 104 13.06 3.90 2.88
C SER A 104 12.43 4.35 4.19
N THR A 105 11.18 4.01 4.38
CA THR A 105 10.49 4.09 5.66
C THR A 105 10.27 2.67 6.16
N PRO A 106 10.79 2.31 7.34
CA PRO A 106 10.55 1.01 7.92
C PRO A 106 9.08 0.81 8.26
N ILE A 107 8.61 -0.44 8.18
CA ILE A 107 7.38 -0.88 8.84
C ILE A 107 7.73 -1.69 10.08
N LEU A 108 6.87 -1.65 11.09
CA LEU A 108 6.99 -2.45 12.32
C LEU A 108 5.81 -3.40 12.38
N VAL A 109 6.08 -4.70 12.35
CA VAL A 109 5.05 -5.73 12.44
C VAL A 109 5.55 -6.88 13.31
N ASP A 110 4.73 -7.32 14.26
CA ASP A 110 5.05 -8.40 15.20
C ASP A 110 6.41 -8.18 15.90
N GLY A 111 6.76 -6.94 16.21
CA GLY A 111 8.01 -6.60 16.89
C GLY A 111 9.26 -6.65 16.01
N VAL A 112 9.13 -6.76 14.69
CA VAL A 112 10.25 -6.75 13.74
C VAL A 112 10.14 -5.54 12.82
N LEU A 113 11.24 -4.83 12.61
CA LEU A 113 11.34 -3.77 11.60
C LEU A 113 11.74 -4.35 10.26
N PHE A 114 11.03 -3.95 9.21
CA PHE A 114 11.34 -4.30 7.82
C PHE A 114 11.56 -3.03 7.02
N SER A 115 12.65 -2.96 6.29
CA SER A 115 12.96 -1.81 5.44
C SER A 115 13.78 -2.21 4.23
N PRO A 116 13.53 -1.61 3.07
CA PRO A 116 14.49 -1.69 1.96
C PRO A 116 15.79 -0.97 2.33
N ASN A 117 16.91 -1.57 1.96
CA ASN A 117 18.24 -0.97 2.12
C ASN A 117 18.65 -0.09 0.91
N ALA A 118 19.88 0.37 0.89
CA ALA A 118 20.38 1.29 -0.15
C ALA A 118 20.46 0.71 -1.56
N VAL A 119 20.35 -0.62 -1.71
CA VAL A 119 20.26 -1.29 -3.02
C VAL A 119 18.87 -1.88 -3.27
N GLY A 120 17.92 -1.62 -2.35
CA GLY A 120 16.53 -2.03 -2.49
C GLY A 120 16.23 -3.45 -2.02
N PHE A 121 17.18 -4.16 -1.40
CA PHE A 121 16.88 -5.42 -0.71
C PHE A 121 16.14 -5.15 0.59
N VAL A 122 15.16 -6.00 0.93
CA VAL A 122 14.52 -5.93 2.22
C VAL A 122 15.44 -6.49 3.28
N GLU A 123 15.53 -5.77 4.39
CA GLU A 123 16.17 -6.22 5.61
C GLU A 123 15.14 -6.29 6.73
N ALA A 124 15.24 -7.34 7.55
CA ALA A 124 14.57 -7.42 8.84
C ALA A 124 15.57 -7.16 9.95
N PHE A 125 15.19 -6.38 10.95
CA PHE A 125 16.07 -6.07 12.07
C PHE A 125 15.28 -5.83 13.36
N ASP A 126 15.97 -6.10 14.46
CA ASP A 126 15.44 -5.91 15.80
C ASP A 126 15.31 -4.42 16.12
N PRO A 127 14.13 -3.92 16.53
CA PRO A 127 13.91 -2.51 16.78
C PRO A 127 14.67 -1.96 17.97
N ALA A 128 14.98 -2.78 18.98
CA ALA A 128 15.64 -2.33 20.18
C ALA A 128 17.17 -2.18 20.00
N SER A 129 17.77 -3.00 19.16
CA SER A 129 19.23 -3.04 18.98
C SER A 129 19.70 -2.62 17.58
N GLY A 130 18.79 -2.55 16.59
CA GLY A 130 19.15 -2.34 15.18
C GLY A 130 19.88 -3.52 14.54
N LYS A 131 19.97 -4.69 15.25
CA LYS A 131 20.67 -5.88 14.74
C LYS A 131 19.89 -6.50 13.60
N THR A 132 20.58 -6.77 12.47
CA THR A 132 20.01 -7.49 11.32
C THR A 132 19.62 -8.91 11.73
N LEU A 133 18.39 -9.29 11.41
CA LEU A 133 17.86 -10.65 11.57
C LEU A 133 18.08 -11.44 10.27
N TRP A 134 17.73 -10.83 9.14
CA TRP A 134 18.00 -11.37 7.81
C TRP A 134 18.03 -10.23 6.76
N VAL A 135 18.61 -10.53 5.61
CA VAL A 135 18.58 -9.70 4.40
C VAL A 135 18.08 -10.55 3.26
N GLN A 136 17.21 -9.98 2.43
CA GLN A 136 16.73 -10.62 1.19
C GLN A 136 17.91 -11.11 0.36
N GLN A 137 17.83 -12.37 -0.08
CA GLN A 137 18.81 -12.90 -1.03
C GLN A 137 18.59 -12.30 -2.42
N PRO A 138 19.66 -11.95 -3.13
CA PRO A 138 19.56 -11.48 -4.50
C PRO A 138 19.02 -12.60 -5.42
N PHE A 139 18.23 -12.20 -6.42
CA PHE A 139 17.85 -13.09 -7.53
C PHE A 139 18.91 -13.09 -8.62
N GLU A 140 19.77 -12.11 -8.60
CA GLU A 140 20.90 -11.92 -9.50
C GLU A 140 22.00 -12.94 -9.17
N ASN A 141 22.76 -13.41 -10.18
CA ASN A 141 23.85 -14.36 -9.99
C ASN A 141 25.06 -13.73 -9.28
N SER A 142 25.18 -12.42 -9.36
CA SER A 142 26.21 -11.64 -8.70
C SER A 142 25.66 -10.34 -8.16
N LEU A 143 26.18 -9.85 -7.05
CA LEU A 143 25.86 -8.53 -6.52
C LEU A 143 26.25 -7.40 -7.47
N ASP A 144 27.22 -7.64 -8.35
CA ASP A 144 27.62 -6.66 -9.40
C ASP A 144 26.54 -6.46 -10.48
N GLU A 145 25.59 -7.39 -10.58
CA GLU A 145 24.42 -7.28 -11.48
C GLU A 145 23.24 -6.56 -10.85
N VAL A 146 23.31 -6.31 -9.55
CA VAL A 146 22.22 -5.64 -8.81
C VAL A 146 22.09 -4.20 -9.26
N ARG A 147 20.96 -3.89 -9.85
CA ARG A 147 20.59 -2.56 -10.30
C ARG A 147 19.42 -2.08 -9.45
N GLY A 148 19.68 -1.92 -8.17
CA GLY A 148 18.65 -1.47 -7.25
C GLY A 148 18.92 -0.06 -6.80
N ARG A 149 17.83 0.59 -6.43
CA ARG A 149 17.88 1.87 -5.72
C ARG A 149 17.06 1.72 -4.44
N SER A 150 17.38 2.53 -3.45
CA SER A 150 16.51 2.64 -2.29
C SER A 150 15.10 2.94 -2.75
N ASN A 151 14.15 2.09 -2.38
CA ASN A 151 12.72 2.35 -2.57
C ASN A 151 12.08 2.85 -1.26
N ARG A 152 10.82 3.29 -1.32
CA ARG A 152 10.19 3.96 -0.18
C ARG A 152 9.71 3.02 0.90
N GLY A 153 9.43 1.76 0.58
CA GLY A 153 8.97 0.85 1.61
C GLY A 153 8.46 -0.49 1.09
N VAL A 154 7.96 -1.25 2.01
CA VAL A 154 7.33 -2.54 1.82
C VAL A 154 5.96 -2.54 2.45
N GLN A 155 5.14 -3.50 2.12
CA GLN A 155 3.90 -3.77 2.83
C GLN A 155 3.83 -5.23 3.26
N ILE A 156 3.24 -5.48 4.42
CA ILE A 156 2.89 -6.83 4.84
C ILE A 156 1.43 -7.11 4.48
N TRP A 157 1.15 -8.34 4.07
CA TRP A 157 -0.18 -8.84 3.81
C TRP A 157 -0.38 -10.19 4.49
N GLY A 158 -1.63 -10.50 4.83
CA GLY A 158 -2.03 -11.78 5.38
C GLY A 158 -1.87 -11.89 6.88
N ASN A 159 -2.12 -13.08 7.38
CA ASN A 159 -2.07 -13.40 8.79
C ASN A 159 -1.66 -14.87 9.02
N GLY A 160 -1.32 -15.20 10.26
CA GLY A 160 -0.95 -16.56 10.62
C GLY A 160 0.18 -17.10 9.75
N SER A 161 -0.01 -18.25 9.13
CA SER A 161 1.00 -18.93 8.31
C SER A 161 1.12 -18.38 6.87
N ASP A 162 0.19 -17.59 6.38
CA ASP A 162 0.26 -16.96 5.04
C ASP A 162 0.48 -15.45 5.17
N LYS A 163 1.62 -15.08 5.74
CA LYS A 163 2.11 -13.70 5.76
C LYS A 163 3.12 -13.49 4.65
N ARG A 164 3.05 -12.34 3.99
CA ARG A 164 3.91 -11.97 2.85
C ARG A 164 4.39 -10.55 2.97
N LEU A 165 5.67 -10.34 2.72
CA LEU A 165 6.22 -9.02 2.46
C LEU A 165 6.18 -8.76 0.96
N ILE A 166 5.55 -7.67 0.57
CA ILE A 166 5.38 -7.25 -0.82
C ILE A 166 6.22 -5.99 -1.06
N LEU A 167 7.02 -6.01 -2.09
CA LEU A 167 7.79 -4.85 -2.52
C LEU A 167 7.93 -4.81 -4.03
N ALA A 168 8.07 -3.60 -4.57
CA ALA A 168 8.47 -3.40 -5.96
C ALA A 168 9.93 -2.94 -6.00
N ARG A 169 10.78 -3.67 -6.71
CA ARG A 169 12.18 -3.31 -6.99
C ARG A 169 12.50 -3.67 -8.45
N GLU A 170 12.97 -2.73 -9.16
CA GLU A 170 13.25 -2.74 -10.60
C GLU A 170 13.65 -4.09 -11.20
N PRO A 171 13.00 -4.55 -12.21
CA PRO A 171 11.67 -4.18 -12.73
C PRO A 171 10.56 -5.11 -12.20
N TYR A 172 10.76 -5.69 -11.02
CA TYR A 172 9.96 -6.79 -10.49
C TYR A 172 9.13 -6.38 -9.26
N LEU A 173 8.00 -7.05 -9.11
CA LEU A 173 7.22 -7.16 -7.89
C LEU A 173 7.63 -8.46 -7.18
N TYR A 174 7.93 -8.39 -5.90
CA TYR A 174 8.39 -9.53 -5.10
C TYR A 174 7.41 -9.86 -3.99
N SER A 175 7.34 -11.15 -3.67
CA SER A 175 6.65 -11.68 -2.49
C SER A 175 7.63 -12.53 -1.68
N LEU A 176 7.87 -12.11 -0.43
CA LEU A 176 8.86 -12.72 0.46
C LEU A 176 8.20 -13.23 1.74
N ASN A 177 8.75 -14.29 2.28
CA ASN A 177 8.41 -14.75 3.62
C ASN A 177 8.97 -13.77 4.67
N PRO A 178 8.16 -13.21 5.58
CA PRO A 178 8.62 -12.20 6.53
C PRO A 178 9.54 -12.76 7.63
N GLU A 179 9.53 -14.07 7.89
CA GLU A 179 10.39 -14.69 8.91
C GLU A 179 11.82 -14.91 8.40
N SER A 180 12.00 -15.11 7.09
CA SER A 180 13.29 -15.53 6.52
C SER A 180 13.80 -14.66 5.38
N GLY A 181 12.96 -13.78 4.80
CA GLY A 181 13.30 -13.04 3.58
C GLY A 181 13.35 -13.89 2.32
N ALA A 182 13.02 -15.17 2.42
CA ALA A 182 13.04 -16.10 1.28
C ALA A 182 11.88 -15.77 0.31
N PRO A 183 12.10 -15.89 -1.01
CA PRO A 183 11.04 -15.76 -2.00
C PRO A 183 9.94 -16.79 -1.79
N ILE A 184 8.67 -16.38 -1.95
CA ILE A 184 7.53 -17.30 -1.92
C ILE A 184 7.35 -17.86 -3.33
N SER A 185 7.78 -19.11 -3.53
CA SER A 185 7.87 -19.74 -4.85
C SER A 185 6.57 -19.85 -5.62
N SER A 186 5.41 -19.81 -4.94
CA SER A 186 4.09 -19.79 -5.58
C SER A 186 3.71 -18.45 -6.20
N PHE A 187 4.50 -17.40 -5.99
CA PHE A 187 4.24 -16.07 -6.51
C PHE A 187 5.04 -15.84 -7.79
N GLY A 188 4.34 -15.72 -8.93
CA GLY A 188 4.94 -15.50 -10.23
C GLY A 188 6.03 -16.50 -10.59
N ASP A 189 7.16 -16.02 -11.10
CA ASP A 189 8.34 -16.84 -11.33
C ASP A 189 9.22 -16.86 -10.08
N SER A 190 9.07 -17.94 -9.31
CA SER A 190 9.92 -18.22 -8.14
C SER A 190 9.95 -17.14 -7.07
N GLY A 191 8.86 -16.37 -6.91
CA GLY A 191 8.73 -15.33 -5.89
C GLY A 191 8.76 -13.90 -6.43
N ARG A 192 8.73 -13.74 -7.76
CA ARG A 192 8.68 -12.42 -8.40
C ARG A 192 7.84 -12.40 -9.67
N VAL A 193 7.34 -11.22 -10.01
CA VAL A 193 6.61 -10.93 -11.25
C VAL A 193 7.28 -9.78 -11.98
N LEU A 194 7.55 -9.94 -13.27
CA LEU A 194 8.04 -8.87 -14.12
C LEU A 194 6.92 -7.85 -14.35
N LEU A 195 7.14 -6.62 -13.89
CA LEU A 195 6.22 -5.51 -14.10
C LEU A 195 6.43 -4.93 -15.49
N SER A 196 5.34 -4.71 -16.23
CA SER A 196 5.39 -4.17 -17.60
C SER A 196 6.41 -4.88 -18.51
N PRO A 197 6.16 -6.13 -18.91
CA PRO A 197 7.12 -6.91 -19.71
C PRO A 197 7.55 -6.20 -21.01
N GLU A 198 6.67 -5.41 -21.60
CA GLU A 198 6.92 -4.69 -22.86
C GLU A 198 7.90 -3.51 -22.69
N GLU A 199 8.05 -3.02 -21.45
CA GLU A 199 8.76 -1.76 -21.18
C GLU A 199 9.69 -1.89 -19.97
N SER A 200 9.98 -3.11 -19.53
CA SER A 200 10.64 -3.41 -18.25
C SER A 200 12.00 -2.74 -18.09
N GLU A 201 12.75 -2.50 -19.17
CA GLU A 201 14.06 -1.86 -19.12
C GLU A 201 14.00 -0.37 -18.75
N ARG A 202 12.84 0.26 -18.94
CA ARG A 202 12.63 1.69 -18.71
C ARG A 202 11.92 1.98 -17.39
N PHE A 203 11.28 0.97 -16.77
CA PHE A 203 10.55 1.16 -15.51
C PHE A 203 11.46 1.26 -14.30
N ARG A 204 11.14 2.21 -13.43
CA ARG A 204 11.75 2.44 -12.13
C ARG A 204 10.66 2.45 -11.07
N TRP A 205 10.64 1.44 -10.24
CA TRP A 205 9.65 1.33 -9.17
C TRP A 205 10.28 1.75 -7.86
N SER A 206 9.96 2.93 -7.37
CA SER A 206 10.56 3.49 -6.15
C SER A 206 9.56 3.68 -5.01
N PHE A 207 8.29 3.31 -5.21
CA PHE A 207 7.25 3.48 -4.20
C PHE A 207 6.82 2.14 -3.61
N SER A 208 6.29 2.21 -2.37
CA SER A 208 5.67 1.05 -1.75
C SER A 208 4.38 0.71 -2.52
N PRO A 209 4.19 -0.56 -2.93
CA PRO A 209 2.88 -1.01 -3.38
C PRO A 209 1.87 -0.88 -2.24
N ILE A 210 0.57 -0.86 -2.56
CA ILE A 210 -0.48 -0.98 -1.56
C ILE A 210 -1.25 -2.29 -1.79
N VAL A 211 -1.58 -3.00 -0.73
CA VAL A 211 -2.40 -4.21 -0.81
C VAL A 211 -3.75 -3.95 -0.15
N VAL A 212 -4.81 -4.21 -0.89
CA VAL A 212 -6.19 -4.04 -0.44
C VAL A 212 -6.94 -5.33 -0.68
N GLY A 213 -7.42 -5.95 0.38
CA GLY A 213 -7.92 -7.32 0.32
C GLY A 213 -6.85 -8.27 -0.22
N ASP A 214 -7.12 -8.91 -1.33
CA ASP A 214 -6.21 -9.84 -1.99
C ASP A 214 -5.52 -9.25 -3.25
N VAL A 215 -5.58 -7.93 -3.43
CA VAL A 215 -5.02 -7.26 -4.62
C VAL A 215 -3.85 -6.35 -4.25
N ILE A 216 -2.71 -6.59 -4.87
CA ILE A 216 -1.57 -5.67 -4.85
C ILE A 216 -1.80 -4.61 -5.93
N VAL A 217 -1.81 -3.35 -5.55
CA VAL A 217 -1.86 -2.23 -6.48
C VAL A 217 -0.49 -1.58 -6.59
N VAL A 218 0.00 -1.49 -7.81
CA VAL A 218 1.30 -0.89 -8.15
C VAL A 218 1.05 0.25 -9.13
N ALA A 219 1.53 1.44 -8.78
CA ALA A 219 1.55 2.58 -9.68
C ALA A 219 3.01 2.89 -10.04
N GLY A 220 3.29 3.04 -11.31
CA GLY A 220 4.66 3.17 -11.82
C GLY A 220 5.21 4.58 -11.75
N ILE A 221 6.53 4.67 -11.61
CA ILE A 221 7.29 5.80 -12.09
C ILE A 221 8.25 5.29 -13.14
N ILE A 222 8.28 5.97 -14.23
CA ILE A 222 9.29 5.76 -15.26
C ILE A 222 10.57 6.46 -14.82
N GLY A 223 11.69 5.78 -14.96
CA GLY A 223 12.97 6.46 -15.02
C GLY A 223 12.88 7.43 -16.19
N SER A 224 12.88 8.70 -15.85
CA SER A 224 12.51 9.80 -16.73
C SER A 224 13.06 9.61 -18.14
N ALA A 225 12.21 9.83 -19.13
CA ALA A 225 12.67 10.25 -20.46
C ALA A 225 13.65 11.45 -20.36
N GLY A 226 13.69 12.12 -19.22
CA GLY A 226 14.55 13.24 -18.90
C GLY A 226 16.03 12.96 -18.75
N ASP A 227 16.46 11.69 -18.62
CA ASP A 227 17.89 11.40 -18.68
C ASP A 227 18.49 11.59 -20.09
N SER A 228 17.64 11.71 -21.10
CA SER A 228 18.06 11.98 -22.48
C SER A 228 17.60 13.34 -23.04
N GLY A 229 16.89 14.15 -22.26
CA GLY A 229 16.58 15.56 -22.55
C GLY A 229 15.70 15.87 -23.79
N ASP A 230 15.59 14.96 -24.74
CA ASP A 230 15.04 15.23 -26.06
C ASP A 230 13.87 14.33 -26.50
N ILE A 231 13.35 13.47 -25.62
CA ILE A 231 12.26 12.57 -25.98
C ILE A 231 10.93 13.15 -25.56
N LYS A 232 10.11 13.49 -26.55
CA LYS A 232 8.73 13.94 -26.35
C LYS A 232 7.81 12.83 -25.87
N GLU A 233 8.13 11.61 -26.30
CA GLU A 233 7.36 10.41 -25.98
C GLU A 233 7.72 9.90 -24.59
N ALA A 234 6.78 9.98 -23.66
CA ALA A 234 6.87 9.35 -22.35
C ALA A 234 6.03 8.09 -22.29
N LEU A 235 6.47 7.11 -21.51
CA LEU A 235 5.68 5.91 -21.27
C LEU A 235 4.50 6.23 -20.35
N PRO A 236 3.33 5.61 -20.58
CA PRO A 236 2.21 5.75 -19.66
C PRO A 236 2.52 5.01 -18.37
N GLU A 237 2.47 5.72 -17.26
CA GLU A 237 2.71 5.18 -15.93
C GLU A 237 1.43 4.57 -15.35
N ASN A 238 0.93 3.54 -16.03
CA ASN A 238 -0.33 2.91 -15.70
C ASN A 238 -0.34 2.25 -14.33
N VAL A 239 -1.50 2.26 -13.70
CA VAL A 239 -1.73 1.54 -12.44
C VAL A 239 -2.12 0.10 -12.75
N ARG A 240 -1.54 -0.85 -12.01
CA ARG A 240 -1.78 -2.28 -12.23
C ARG A 240 -2.16 -2.99 -10.94
N GLY A 241 -3.10 -3.93 -11.07
CA GLY A 241 -3.51 -4.82 -9.99
C GLY A 241 -3.00 -6.24 -10.20
N TYR A 242 -2.50 -6.85 -9.14
CA TYR A 242 -2.01 -8.23 -9.14
C TYR A 242 -2.62 -9.01 -7.98
N ASP A 243 -2.88 -10.30 -8.20
CA ASP A 243 -3.27 -11.22 -7.12
C ASP A 243 -2.11 -11.39 -6.14
N VAL A 244 -2.38 -11.23 -4.85
CA VAL A 244 -1.34 -11.21 -3.81
C VAL A 244 -0.72 -12.58 -3.55
N ARG A 245 -1.43 -13.67 -3.85
CA ARG A 245 -0.94 -15.04 -3.63
C ARG A 245 -0.16 -15.57 -4.80
N THR A 246 -0.61 -15.27 -6.01
CA THR A 246 -0.07 -15.86 -7.24
C THR A 246 0.79 -14.92 -8.07
N GLY A 247 0.63 -13.60 -7.86
CA GLY A 247 1.25 -12.59 -8.72
C GLY A 247 0.60 -12.47 -10.09
N GLN A 248 -0.55 -13.12 -10.32
CA GLN A 248 -1.28 -12.99 -11.57
C GLN A 248 -1.72 -11.54 -11.80
N HIS A 249 -1.44 -11.00 -12.98
CA HIS A 249 -1.97 -9.71 -13.39
C HIS A 249 -3.49 -9.78 -13.51
N LEU A 250 -4.21 -8.87 -12.85
CA LEU A 250 -5.66 -8.83 -12.81
C LEU A 250 -6.23 -7.75 -13.71
N TRP A 251 -5.65 -6.55 -13.66
CA TRP A 251 -6.13 -5.39 -14.42
C TRP A 251 -5.06 -4.31 -14.57
N THR A 252 -5.25 -3.47 -15.59
CA THR A 252 -4.49 -2.23 -15.79
C THR A 252 -5.47 -1.07 -15.90
N PHE A 253 -5.24 0.00 -15.13
CA PHE A 253 -5.88 1.29 -15.31
C PHE A 253 -4.98 2.18 -16.17
N GLN A 254 -5.49 2.62 -17.30
CA GLN A 254 -4.78 3.52 -18.21
C GLN A 254 -4.84 4.95 -17.67
N VAL A 255 -3.70 5.49 -17.22
CA VAL A 255 -3.61 6.88 -16.76
C VAL A 255 -3.82 7.85 -17.92
N VAL A 256 -3.28 7.52 -19.08
CA VAL A 256 -3.57 8.20 -20.35
C VAL A 256 -4.65 7.40 -21.08
N PRO A 257 -5.91 7.87 -21.13
CA PRO A 257 -7.01 7.10 -21.70
C PRO A 257 -6.81 6.86 -23.20
N ARG A 258 -7.15 5.67 -23.66
CA ARG A 258 -7.05 5.24 -25.05
C ARG A 258 -8.33 5.53 -25.83
N PRO A 259 -8.32 5.50 -27.17
CA PRO A 259 -9.52 5.69 -27.96
C PRO A 259 -10.67 4.78 -27.52
N GLY A 260 -11.82 5.39 -27.24
CA GLY A 260 -13.01 4.71 -26.70
C GLY A 260 -13.11 4.66 -25.18
N GLU A 261 -12.07 5.06 -24.45
CA GLU A 261 -12.10 5.22 -23.00
C GLU A 261 -12.57 6.63 -22.60
N PHE A 262 -13.15 6.74 -21.41
CA PHE A 262 -13.61 8.01 -20.86
C PHE A 262 -12.46 9.03 -20.78
N GLY A 263 -12.70 10.22 -21.31
CA GLY A 263 -11.76 11.35 -21.28
C GLY A 263 -10.73 11.36 -22.42
N ASN A 264 -10.66 10.32 -23.30
CA ASN A 264 -9.71 10.35 -24.43
C ASN A 264 -9.96 11.52 -25.40
N ASP A 265 -11.20 11.95 -25.57
CA ASP A 265 -11.62 13.08 -26.41
C ASP A 265 -11.09 14.44 -25.93
N THR A 266 -10.63 14.54 -24.69
CA THR A 266 -9.98 15.73 -24.13
C THR A 266 -8.51 15.85 -24.57
N TRP A 267 -7.89 14.78 -25.03
CA TRP A 267 -6.51 14.72 -25.49
C TRP A 267 -6.40 15.18 -26.95
N LYS A 268 -6.21 16.46 -27.15
CA LYS A 268 -6.17 17.09 -28.48
C LYS A 268 -4.93 16.64 -29.26
N ASP A 269 -5.04 16.70 -30.58
CA ASP A 269 -3.95 16.40 -31.52
C ASP A 269 -3.34 15.01 -31.30
N GLU A 270 -4.20 14.07 -30.91
CA GLU A 270 -3.81 12.69 -30.60
C GLU A 270 -2.66 12.59 -29.58
N SER A 271 -2.54 13.57 -28.68
CA SER A 271 -1.45 13.63 -27.70
C SER A 271 -1.40 12.43 -26.76
N TRP A 272 -2.50 11.69 -26.62
CA TRP A 272 -2.53 10.41 -25.90
C TRP A 272 -1.57 9.35 -26.44
N LYS A 273 -1.12 9.48 -27.73
CA LYS A 273 -0.19 8.52 -28.36
C LYS A 273 1.21 8.57 -27.78
N TRP A 274 1.62 9.74 -27.31
CA TRP A 274 2.98 10.02 -26.84
C TRP A 274 3.04 10.61 -25.43
N ALA A 275 1.90 11.00 -24.86
CA ALA A 275 1.87 11.52 -23.52
C ALA A 275 2.10 10.41 -22.48
N GLY A 276 2.84 10.76 -21.44
CA GLY A 276 3.14 9.96 -20.29
C GLY A 276 3.70 10.85 -19.19
N ASP A 277 4.54 10.31 -18.31
CA ASP A 277 5.11 11.01 -17.15
C ASP A 277 3.99 11.61 -16.26
N LEU A 278 2.92 10.86 -16.11
CA LEU A 278 1.77 11.14 -15.26
C LEU A 278 1.80 10.25 -14.02
N GLY A 279 2.99 9.96 -13.58
CA GLY A 279 3.23 8.98 -12.55
C GLY A 279 2.88 9.45 -11.16
N TYR A 280 2.68 8.44 -10.38
CA TYR A 280 2.41 8.51 -8.97
C TYR A 280 3.68 8.91 -8.19
N TRP A 281 3.61 10.02 -7.47
CA TRP A 281 4.79 10.60 -6.82
C TRP A 281 4.88 10.39 -5.31
N CYS A 282 3.91 9.77 -4.67
CA CYS A 282 4.04 9.53 -3.24
C CYS A 282 3.27 8.31 -2.75
N CYS A 283 2.09 8.53 -2.30
CA CYS A 283 1.55 7.66 -1.26
C CYS A 283 0.10 7.34 -1.60
N MET A 284 -0.15 6.06 -1.89
CA MET A 284 -1.52 5.58 -2.03
C MET A 284 -2.15 5.46 -0.66
N SER A 285 -3.44 5.69 -0.60
CA SER A 285 -4.28 5.30 0.52
C SER A 285 -5.44 4.46 0.03
N ALA A 286 -6.06 3.72 0.92
CA ALA A 286 -7.15 2.83 0.55
C ALA A 286 -8.18 2.69 1.66
N ASP A 287 -9.41 2.43 1.24
CA ASP A 287 -10.49 1.96 2.09
C ASP A 287 -10.77 0.49 1.75
N GLU A 288 -10.34 -0.41 2.61
CA GLU A 288 -10.49 -1.84 2.42
C GLU A 288 -11.97 -2.27 2.47
N GLY A 289 -12.80 -1.56 3.27
CA GLY A 289 -14.23 -1.86 3.39
C GLY A 289 -15.00 -1.61 2.10
N THR A 290 -14.57 -0.65 1.29
CA THR A 290 -15.16 -0.32 -0.03
C THR A 290 -14.35 -0.86 -1.19
N GLY A 291 -13.13 -1.32 -0.96
CA GLY A 291 -12.21 -1.77 -2.01
C GLY A 291 -11.69 -0.64 -2.91
N ILE A 292 -11.67 0.60 -2.41
CA ILE A 292 -11.25 1.77 -3.17
C ILE A 292 -9.81 2.14 -2.81
N VAL A 293 -8.98 2.36 -3.85
CA VAL A 293 -7.62 2.89 -3.71
C VAL A 293 -7.58 4.32 -4.25
N TYR A 294 -7.01 5.23 -3.48
CA TYR A 294 -6.81 6.62 -3.85
C TYR A 294 -5.37 6.84 -4.27
N ILE A 295 -5.16 7.28 -5.49
CA ILE A 295 -3.85 7.46 -6.11
C ILE A 295 -3.71 8.92 -6.54
N PRO A 296 -2.84 9.71 -5.92
CA PRO A 296 -2.56 11.07 -6.37
C PRO A 296 -1.60 11.02 -7.57
N LEU A 297 -2.11 11.38 -8.73
CA LEU A 297 -1.39 11.48 -10.00
C LEU A 297 -0.94 12.93 -10.24
#